data_8c4607df2b583f2ecb1d5814ae19a0de
#
_entry.id   8c4607df2b583f2ecb1d5814ae19a0de
#
_cell.length_a   1.000
_cell.length_b   1.000
_cell.length_c   1.000
_cell.angle_alpha   90.00
_cell.angle_beta   90.00
_cell.angle_gamma   90.00
#
_symmetry.space_group_name_H-M   'P 1'
#
loop_
_entity.id
_entity.type
_entity.pdbx_description
1 polymer ?
#
loop_
_entity_poly.entity_id
_entity_poly.type
_entity_poly.pdbx_seq_one_letter_code
_entity_poly.pdbx_strand_id
1 'polypeptide(L)'
;MRGKVYLVGGGCGPADLMTLRGLRLLRSCEVLVWDDLLAPELAVAAPETAEKIYAGKRLGRRAMAQEDIHALLIDRARAGKRVVRLKGGDPFLFGRGGEEAQALNQAGVPWEAVPGVSSALAIPAEAGIPVTHRGVSRSVHIVTAHAAGTAEELPEGLEELARLPGTLVFLMGLSRLSRLARGLMEAGMDPRTPAAVISGGNAPCPMTVRGTLADIGERAAAVRPPAVIVVGGTAGMDLLADRTAGERGPLKGTLVGLTGTGAMGEKLSRLFRDLGAETVTVQRSWAEPLPADLSELAGSPAGGEGFRRAPEGISMRENRGTAGLSSAWERSPQAPDPNAAQKKWVAFTSGNGVRLFFQAFSDQGFDLRQLASCRFAVIGASTGAALREYGFHADLCPETYTGEALARALLEASEAGEPIWLVRSRQGGEALRRILAPCRNLRELPLYRLRSAPERFGREQLETLDYLAFSSASGVEFYFQAYGTVPDRTVCVCIGETTAAALRRRYRRPFLTAPSISAQGVAEAVRRHRERQGRTGP
;
A
#
# COMPACT_ATOMS: atom_id res chain seq x y z
N MET A 1 15.13 8.71 25.60
CA MET A 1 15.86 9.09 24.35
C MET A 1 15.18 10.33 23.78
N ARG A 2 15.91 11.29 23.21
CA ARG A 2 15.29 12.41 22.48
C ARG A 2 14.65 11.88 21.21
N GLY A 3 13.41 12.24 20.94
CA GLY A 3 12.73 11.88 19.70
C GLY A 3 13.43 12.51 18.49
N LYS A 4 13.14 11.99 17.29
CA LYS A 4 13.75 12.45 16.04
C LYS A 4 12.72 12.48 14.91
N VAL A 5 12.81 13.48 14.03
CA VAL A 5 12.00 13.60 12.83
C VAL A 5 12.79 13.13 11.61
N TYR A 6 12.16 12.31 10.77
CA TYR A 6 12.68 11.91 9.48
C TYR A 6 11.80 12.50 8.38
N LEU A 7 12.38 13.36 7.55
CA LEU A 7 11.74 13.92 6.35
C LEU A 7 12.00 12.95 5.20
N VAL A 8 11.02 12.12 4.88
CA VAL A 8 11.19 10.97 3.99
C VAL A 8 10.47 11.17 2.68
N GLY A 9 11.20 11.02 1.56
CA GLY A 9 10.61 10.97 0.23
C GLY A 9 9.97 9.60 -0.02
N GLY A 10 8.68 9.61 -0.33
CA GLY A 10 7.90 8.41 -0.64
C GLY A 10 7.90 8.02 -2.11
N GLY A 11 8.64 8.76 -2.96
CA GLY A 11 8.58 8.56 -4.42
C GLY A 11 7.34 9.18 -5.05
N CYS A 12 7.20 9.00 -6.35
CA CYS A 12 6.19 9.67 -7.17
C CYS A 12 5.33 8.69 -7.98
N GLY A 13 4.86 7.67 -7.38
CA GLY A 13 4.06 6.64 -8.07
C GLY A 13 3.93 5.40 -7.22
N PRO A 14 4.19 4.23 -7.79
CA PRO A 14 4.11 2.97 -7.08
C PRO A 14 4.98 2.95 -5.82
N ALA A 15 4.56 2.21 -4.80
CA ALA A 15 5.26 2.13 -3.52
C ALA A 15 6.71 1.57 -3.63
N ASP A 16 7.03 0.85 -4.69
CA ASP A 16 8.36 0.32 -4.98
C ASP A 16 9.37 1.38 -5.48
N LEU A 17 8.91 2.58 -5.82
CA LEU A 17 9.77 3.75 -6.03
C LEU A 17 10.23 4.41 -4.72
N MET A 18 9.83 3.90 -3.58
CA MET A 18 10.35 4.34 -2.30
C MET A 18 11.74 3.76 -2.05
N THR A 19 12.65 4.55 -1.46
CA THR A 19 13.97 4.05 -1.10
C THR A 19 13.90 3.01 0.02
N LEU A 20 14.80 2.02 0.01
CA LEU A 20 14.88 1.01 1.08
C LEU A 20 15.09 1.63 2.47
N ARG A 21 15.82 2.76 2.55
CA ARG A 21 15.99 3.50 3.82
C ARG A 21 14.67 4.10 4.27
N GLY A 22 13.94 4.76 3.37
CA GLY A 22 12.64 5.31 3.66
C GLY A 22 11.66 4.25 4.14
N LEU A 23 11.60 3.11 3.46
CA LEU A 23 10.71 2.01 3.83
C LEU A 23 11.04 1.43 5.22
N ARG A 24 12.33 1.27 5.56
CA ARG A 24 12.75 0.81 6.90
C ARG A 24 12.31 1.77 8.00
N LEU A 25 12.48 3.07 7.78
CA LEU A 25 12.06 4.10 8.74
C LEU A 25 10.54 4.14 8.89
N LEU A 26 9.81 4.05 7.79
CA LEU A 26 8.35 4.00 7.77
C LEU A 26 7.82 2.81 8.58
N ARG A 27 8.40 1.61 8.39
CA ARG A 27 8.01 0.39 9.11
C ARG A 27 8.34 0.41 10.60
N SER A 28 9.16 1.35 11.06
CA SER A 28 9.57 1.46 12.47
C SER A 28 9.14 2.76 13.13
N CYS A 29 8.36 3.61 12.47
CA CYS A 29 7.91 4.88 13.06
C CYS A 29 6.88 4.67 14.18
N GLU A 30 6.83 5.61 15.10
CA GLU A 30 5.79 5.70 16.14
C GLU A 30 4.74 6.74 15.78
N VAL A 31 5.10 7.70 14.90
CA VAL A 31 4.19 8.72 14.36
C VAL A 31 4.46 8.83 12.86
N LEU A 32 3.41 8.74 12.06
CA LEU A 32 3.42 8.98 10.62
C LEU A 32 2.59 10.22 10.30
N VAL A 33 3.20 11.22 9.64
CA VAL A 33 2.53 12.40 9.09
C VAL A 33 2.68 12.38 7.58
N TRP A 34 1.58 12.34 6.80
CA TRP A 34 1.64 12.20 5.34
C TRP A 34 0.59 13.02 4.60
N ASP A 35 0.72 13.17 3.27
CA ASP A 35 -0.15 13.95 2.38
C ASP A 35 -0.64 13.19 1.13
N ASP A 36 -1.30 13.89 0.19
CA ASP A 36 -2.08 13.32 -0.93
C ASP A 36 -1.26 12.68 -2.06
N LEU A 37 0.00 13.07 -2.29
CA LEU A 37 0.77 12.67 -3.49
C LEU A 37 1.50 11.33 -3.34
N LEU A 38 1.14 10.56 -2.34
CA LEU A 38 1.78 9.29 -1.99
C LEU A 38 0.97 8.09 -2.45
N ALA A 39 1.66 7.00 -2.77
CA ALA A 39 1.02 5.71 -2.90
C ALA A 39 0.32 5.36 -1.57
N PRO A 40 -0.97 5.07 -1.59
CA PRO A 40 -1.73 4.81 -0.38
C PRO A 40 -1.22 3.59 0.41
N GLU A 41 -0.55 2.65 -0.28
CA GLU A 41 0.10 1.47 0.31
C GLU A 41 1.20 1.85 1.31
N LEU A 42 1.84 3.00 1.12
CA LEU A 42 2.88 3.48 2.04
C LEU A 42 2.33 3.80 3.43
N ALA A 43 1.13 4.37 3.53
CA ALA A 43 0.50 4.61 4.83
C ALA A 43 0.14 3.32 5.57
N VAL A 44 -0.12 2.23 4.83
CA VAL A 44 -0.37 0.89 5.39
C VAL A 44 0.92 0.22 5.85
N ALA A 45 2.06 0.54 5.22
CA ALA A 45 3.36 -0.02 5.60
C ALA A 45 3.87 0.47 6.98
N ALA A 46 3.33 1.57 7.49
CA ALA A 46 3.61 2.01 8.86
C ALA A 46 2.94 1.07 9.88
N PRO A 47 3.55 0.85 11.07
CA PRO A 47 3.00 0.01 12.12
C PRO A 47 1.54 0.37 12.46
N GLU A 48 0.72 -0.61 12.79
CA GLU A 48 -0.66 -0.35 13.23
C GLU A 48 -0.70 0.44 14.54
N THR A 49 0.30 0.27 15.39
CA THR A 49 0.49 0.99 16.64
C THR A 49 0.97 2.43 16.45
N ALA A 50 1.41 2.80 15.25
CA ALA A 50 1.85 4.17 14.98
C ALA A 50 0.66 5.14 14.94
N GLU A 51 0.82 6.31 15.56
CA GLU A 51 -0.10 7.43 15.38
C GLU A 51 -0.04 7.90 13.92
N LYS A 52 -1.15 7.80 13.19
CA LYS A 52 -1.23 8.13 11.76
C LYS A 52 -2.00 9.43 11.56
N ILE A 53 -1.30 10.48 11.12
CA ILE A 53 -1.84 11.83 10.96
C ILE A 53 -1.77 12.25 9.51
N TYR A 54 -2.93 12.46 8.91
CA TYR A 54 -3.05 12.91 7.53
C TYR A 54 -3.07 14.45 7.46
N ALA A 55 -2.11 15.03 6.76
CA ALA A 55 -1.92 16.49 6.64
C ALA A 55 -2.44 17.09 5.31
N GLY A 56 -2.89 16.24 4.35
CA GLY A 56 -3.38 16.69 3.04
C GLY A 56 -4.82 17.21 3.05
N LYS A 57 -5.36 17.51 1.86
CA LYS A 57 -6.76 17.96 1.69
C LYS A 57 -7.72 16.80 1.86
N ARG A 58 -8.78 16.97 2.66
CA ARG A 58 -9.92 16.05 2.73
C ARG A 58 -11.21 16.77 2.35
N LEU A 59 -12.21 16.01 1.85
CA LEU A 59 -13.56 16.55 1.61
C LEU A 59 -14.08 17.20 2.90
N GLY A 60 -14.40 18.51 2.82
CA GLY A 60 -14.89 19.29 3.95
C GLY A 60 -13.83 19.80 4.95
N ARG A 61 -12.53 19.49 4.76
CA ARG A 61 -11.45 20.05 5.57
C ARG A 61 -10.35 20.64 4.68
N ARG A 62 -9.89 21.85 5.01
CA ARG A 62 -8.69 22.43 4.38
C ARG A 62 -7.47 21.55 4.70
N ALA A 63 -6.45 21.57 3.83
CA ALA A 63 -5.15 21.04 4.18
C ALA A 63 -4.65 21.70 5.47
N MET A 64 -3.90 20.94 6.28
CA MET A 64 -3.24 21.49 7.47
C MET A 64 -2.31 22.63 7.04
N ALA A 65 -2.32 23.74 7.76
CA ALA A 65 -1.39 24.83 7.49
C ALA A 65 0.05 24.36 7.75
N GLN A 66 1.02 24.96 7.06
CA GLN A 66 2.43 24.52 7.19
C GLN A 66 2.93 24.72 8.62
N GLU A 67 2.51 25.81 9.25
CA GLU A 67 2.82 26.13 10.67
C GLU A 67 2.29 25.07 11.62
N ASP A 68 1.09 24.55 11.37
CA ASP A 68 0.49 23.47 12.17
C ASP A 68 1.26 22.16 11.99
N ILE A 69 1.74 21.88 10.74
CA ILE A 69 2.60 20.72 10.48
C ILE A 69 3.92 20.87 11.25
N HIS A 70 4.55 22.05 11.22
CA HIS A 70 5.80 22.30 11.98
C HIS A 70 5.58 22.08 13.48
N ALA A 71 4.52 22.66 14.05
CA ALA A 71 4.18 22.50 15.46
C ALA A 71 3.94 21.03 15.84
N LEU A 72 3.23 20.29 14.99
CA LEU A 72 2.95 18.86 15.17
C LEU A 72 4.23 18.02 15.19
N LEU A 73 5.12 18.22 14.22
CA LEU A 73 6.39 17.47 14.13
C LEU A 73 7.27 17.71 15.36
N ILE A 74 7.36 18.99 15.79
CA ILE A 74 8.13 19.40 16.96
C ILE A 74 7.55 18.79 18.24
N ASP A 75 6.24 18.85 18.43
CA ASP A 75 5.55 18.33 19.62
C ASP A 75 5.77 16.83 19.78
N ARG A 76 5.55 16.06 18.71
CA ARG A 76 5.72 14.59 18.73
C ARG A 76 7.17 14.17 18.96
N ALA A 77 8.14 14.91 18.39
CA ALA A 77 9.56 14.64 18.64
C ALA A 77 9.97 14.99 20.07
N ARG A 78 9.46 16.10 20.65
CA ARG A 78 9.70 16.46 22.05
C ARG A 78 9.09 15.45 23.03
N ALA A 79 7.99 14.80 22.65
CA ALA A 79 7.42 13.68 23.38
C ALA A 79 8.25 12.38 23.27
N GLY A 80 9.47 12.44 22.70
CA GLY A 80 10.38 11.30 22.59
C GLY A 80 10.12 10.37 21.41
N LYS A 81 9.18 10.70 20.51
CA LYS A 81 8.72 9.83 19.42
C LYS A 81 9.65 9.84 18.20
N ARG A 82 9.71 8.71 17.52
CA ARG A 82 10.25 8.58 16.16
C ARG A 82 9.19 8.97 15.16
N VAL A 83 9.33 10.18 14.59
CA VAL A 83 8.35 10.77 13.68
C VAL A 83 8.83 10.61 12.25
N VAL A 84 8.01 10.05 11.38
CA VAL A 84 8.22 10.06 9.93
C VAL A 84 7.25 11.05 9.29
N ARG A 85 7.80 12.11 8.68
CA ARG A 85 7.09 13.00 7.76
C ARG A 85 7.29 12.46 6.35
N LEU A 86 6.29 11.80 5.82
CA LEU A 86 6.33 11.18 4.49
C LEU A 86 5.77 12.16 3.44
N LYS A 87 6.54 12.44 2.40
CA LYS A 87 6.26 13.45 1.38
C LYS A 87 6.32 12.83 -0.02
N GLY A 88 5.44 13.23 -0.92
CA GLY A 88 5.48 12.79 -2.32
C GLY A 88 6.78 13.22 -3.01
N GLY A 89 7.35 12.36 -3.85
CA GLY A 89 8.60 12.60 -4.55
C GLY A 89 9.80 12.65 -3.59
N ASP A 90 10.58 13.74 -3.70
CA ASP A 90 11.70 14.08 -2.82
C ASP A 90 11.32 15.20 -1.86
N PRO A 91 11.66 15.16 -0.56
CA PRO A 91 11.23 16.16 0.41
C PRO A 91 11.86 17.54 0.16
N PHE A 92 13.01 17.61 -0.49
CA PHE A 92 13.77 18.85 -0.74
C PHE A 92 13.61 19.43 -2.16
N LEU A 93 12.88 18.72 -3.04
CA LEU A 93 12.57 19.24 -4.37
C LEU A 93 11.08 19.66 -4.43
N PHE A 94 10.82 20.95 -4.24
CA PHE A 94 9.47 21.57 -4.20
C PHE A 94 8.52 20.95 -3.18
N GLY A 95 9.06 20.18 -2.23
CA GLY A 95 8.32 19.51 -1.17
C GLY A 95 8.24 20.30 0.14
N ARG A 96 8.78 21.53 0.21
CA ARG A 96 8.85 22.37 1.43
C ARG A 96 9.61 21.72 2.60
N GLY A 97 10.39 20.65 2.36
CA GLY A 97 11.18 19.99 3.39
C GLY A 97 12.24 20.89 4.03
N GLY A 98 12.74 21.89 3.27
CA GLY A 98 13.65 22.90 3.78
C GLY A 98 13.01 23.77 4.89
N GLU A 99 11.76 24.20 4.71
CA GLU A 99 11.01 24.95 5.70
C GLU A 99 10.76 24.12 6.98
N GLU A 100 10.37 22.85 6.81
CA GLU A 100 10.19 21.90 7.93
C GLU A 100 11.51 21.69 8.68
N ALA A 101 12.64 21.54 7.97
CA ALA A 101 13.97 21.40 8.56
C ALA A 101 14.41 22.66 9.32
N GLN A 102 14.13 23.85 8.79
CA GLN A 102 14.42 25.12 9.46
C GLN A 102 13.64 25.24 10.77
N ALA A 103 12.34 24.93 10.77
CA ALA A 103 11.51 24.96 11.97
C ALA A 103 12.01 23.95 13.04
N LEU A 104 12.43 22.75 12.63
CA LEU A 104 13.01 21.76 13.53
C LEU A 104 14.34 22.23 14.14
N ASN A 105 15.20 22.87 13.34
CA ASN A 105 16.47 23.43 13.82
C ASN A 105 16.22 24.55 14.84
N GLN A 106 15.30 25.46 14.57
CA GLN A 106 14.92 26.53 15.51
C GLN A 106 14.37 25.98 16.82
N ALA A 107 13.67 24.86 16.77
CA ALA A 107 13.11 24.20 17.95
C ALA A 107 14.11 23.29 18.69
N GLY A 108 15.34 23.12 18.18
CA GLY A 108 16.35 22.22 18.73
C GLY A 108 15.98 20.73 18.62
N VAL A 109 15.15 20.36 17.65
CA VAL A 109 14.70 18.98 17.42
C VAL A 109 15.60 18.29 16.41
N PRO A 110 16.18 17.11 16.74
CA PRO A 110 16.97 16.34 15.79
C PRO A 110 16.14 15.88 14.60
N TRP A 111 16.69 16.02 13.40
CA TRP A 111 16.02 15.58 12.19
C TRP A 111 17.02 14.97 11.18
N GLU A 112 16.47 14.31 10.16
CA GLU A 112 17.24 13.71 9.07
C GLU A 112 16.41 13.69 7.79
N ALA A 113 17.03 14.08 6.65
CA ALA A 113 16.42 13.93 5.34
C ALA A 113 16.74 12.58 4.72
N VAL A 114 15.75 11.95 4.15
CA VAL A 114 15.86 10.70 3.39
C VAL A 114 15.34 10.96 1.97
N PRO A 115 16.21 11.01 0.94
CA PRO A 115 15.81 11.29 -0.43
C PRO A 115 14.73 10.33 -0.94
N GLY A 116 13.93 10.82 -1.88
CA GLY A 116 12.94 10.06 -2.63
C GLY A 116 13.11 10.23 -4.13
N VAL A 117 12.49 9.37 -4.92
CA VAL A 117 12.50 9.46 -6.38
C VAL A 117 11.55 10.58 -6.81
N SER A 118 12.12 11.65 -7.39
CA SER A 118 11.34 12.81 -7.86
C SER A 118 10.57 12.48 -9.14
N SER A 119 9.34 13.01 -9.23
CA SER A 119 8.51 12.96 -10.45
C SER A 119 9.18 13.63 -11.65
N ALA A 120 10.02 14.64 -11.43
CA ALA A 120 10.75 15.30 -12.50
C ALA A 120 11.67 14.37 -13.30
N LEU A 121 12.10 13.26 -12.69
CA LEU A 121 13.00 12.27 -13.30
C LEU A 121 12.25 10.98 -13.66
N ALA A 122 11.43 10.46 -12.75
CA ALA A 122 10.79 9.16 -12.93
C ALA A 122 9.67 9.19 -13.98
N ILE A 123 8.80 10.19 -13.95
CA ILE A 123 7.65 10.26 -14.85
C ILE A 123 8.07 10.37 -16.33
N PRO A 124 9.04 11.24 -16.72
CA PRO A 124 9.58 11.21 -18.07
C PRO A 124 10.22 9.87 -18.44
N ALA A 125 10.99 9.26 -17.54
CA ALA A 125 11.65 7.98 -17.79
C ALA A 125 10.63 6.85 -18.05
N GLU A 126 9.53 6.77 -17.28
CA GLU A 126 8.42 5.84 -17.51
C GLU A 126 7.76 6.04 -18.88
N ALA A 127 7.75 7.27 -19.40
CA ALA A 127 7.26 7.61 -20.73
C ALA A 127 8.29 7.41 -21.85
N GLY A 128 9.50 6.90 -21.55
CA GLY A 128 10.58 6.74 -22.52
C GLY A 128 11.24 8.06 -22.96
N ILE A 129 11.09 9.10 -22.15
CA ILE A 129 11.68 10.43 -22.38
C ILE A 129 12.84 10.63 -21.39
N PRO A 130 14.11 10.53 -21.82
CA PRO A 130 15.24 10.82 -20.96
C PRO A 130 15.34 12.33 -20.76
N VAL A 131 15.52 12.80 -19.52
CA VAL A 131 15.68 14.24 -19.26
C VAL A 131 17.06 14.77 -19.65
N THR A 132 18.03 13.88 -19.87
CA THR A 132 19.33 14.16 -20.48
C THR A 132 19.67 13.08 -21.50
N HIS A 133 20.33 13.46 -22.61
CA HIS A 133 20.77 12.50 -23.63
C HIS A 133 22.04 13.03 -24.31
N ARG A 134 23.03 12.14 -24.47
CA ARG A 134 24.29 12.50 -25.13
C ARG A 134 24.02 12.94 -26.58
N GLY A 135 24.52 14.13 -26.93
CA GLY A 135 24.33 14.73 -28.27
C GLY A 135 23.03 15.52 -28.43
N VAL A 136 22.07 15.43 -27.48
CA VAL A 136 20.79 16.15 -27.53
C VAL A 136 20.69 17.18 -26.39
N SER A 137 20.88 16.73 -25.13
CA SER A 137 20.73 17.59 -23.97
C SER A 137 21.73 17.21 -22.88
N ARG A 138 22.61 18.13 -22.48
CA ARG A 138 23.63 17.93 -21.45
C ARG A 138 23.24 18.49 -20.09
N SER A 139 22.12 19.18 -20.01
CA SER A 139 21.61 19.81 -18.79
C SER A 139 20.12 19.59 -18.65
N VAL A 140 19.63 19.63 -17.42
CA VAL A 140 18.21 19.62 -17.07
C VAL A 140 17.94 20.73 -16.07
N HIS A 141 16.89 21.51 -16.33
CA HIS A 141 16.42 22.58 -15.47
C HIS A 141 15.05 22.21 -14.95
N ILE A 142 14.95 21.96 -13.65
CA ILE A 142 13.69 21.55 -13.00
C ILE A 142 13.11 22.80 -12.34
N VAL A 143 11.93 23.20 -12.79
CA VAL A 143 11.28 24.46 -12.42
C VAL A 143 9.87 24.19 -11.90
N THR A 144 9.44 24.89 -10.85
CA THR A 144 8.04 24.94 -10.49
C THR A 144 7.34 26.02 -11.31
N ALA A 145 6.26 25.66 -12.00
CA ALA A 145 5.42 26.64 -12.68
C ALA A 145 4.43 27.35 -11.72
N HIS A 146 4.48 27.03 -10.43
CA HIS A 146 3.69 27.69 -9.41
C HIS A 146 4.46 28.89 -8.86
N ALA A 147 4.04 30.10 -9.21
CA ALA A 147 4.54 31.33 -8.59
C ALA A 147 3.86 31.56 -7.23
N ALA A 148 4.55 32.20 -6.31
CA ALA A 148 4.02 32.56 -4.98
C ALA A 148 2.93 33.67 -5.02
N GLY A 149 2.68 34.25 -6.20
CA GLY A 149 1.71 35.32 -6.44
C GLY A 149 0.36 34.84 -6.98
N THR A 150 -0.24 35.60 -7.88
CA THR A 150 -1.54 35.33 -8.47
C THR A 150 -1.49 34.10 -9.40
N ALA A 151 -2.66 33.48 -9.66
CA ALA A 151 -2.78 32.36 -10.59
C ALA A 151 -2.33 32.69 -12.02
N GLU A 152 -1.99 33.95 -12.30
CA GLU A 152 -1.66 34.49 -13.61
C GLU A 152 -0.16 34.62 -13.88
N GLU A 153 0.71 34.56 -12.89
CA GLU A 153 2.15 34.78 -13.06
C GLU A 153 2.86 33.52 -13.59
N LEU A 154 3.73 33.73 -14.58
CA LEU A 154 4.68 32.71 -15.07
C LEU A 154 5.90 32.66 -14.14
N PRO A 155 6.69 31.57 -14.18
CA PRO A 155 7.94 31.50 -13.42
C PRO A 155 8.85 32.69 -13.71
N GLU A 156 9.43 33.27 -12.65
CA GLU A 156 10.48 34.28 -12.82
C GLU A 156 11.65 33.70 -13.63
N GLY A 157 12.30 34.54 -14.42
CA GLY A 157 13.44 34.13 -15.24
C GLY A 157 13.07 33.25 -16.44
N LEU A 158 11.81 33.28 -16.91
CA LEU A 158 11.38 32.46 -18.05
C LEU A 158 12.13 32.81 -19.35
N GLU A 159 12.50 34.08 -19.54
CA GLU A 159 13.30 34.51 -20.68
C GLU A 159 14.70 33.91 -20.66
N GLU A 160 15.35 33.90 -19.52
CA GLU A 160 16.63 33.28 -19.30
C GLU A 160 16.56 31.76 -19.51
N LEU A 161 15.53 31.12 -18.96
CA LEU A 161 15.30 29.69 -19.14
C LEU A 161 15.13 29.32 -20.62
N ALA A 162 14.42 30.14 -21.41
CA ALA A 162 14.22 29.92 -22.83
C ALA A 162 15.52 29.92 -23.64
N ARG A 163 16.55 30.63 -23.16
CA ARG A 163 17.88 30.74 -23.81
C ARG A 163 18.87 29.67 -23.34
N LEU A 164 18.57 28.97 -22.23
CA LEU A 164 19.47 27.93 -21.71
C LEU A 164 19.43 26.67 -22.59
N PRO A 165 20.61 26.10 -22.91
CA PRO A 165 20.66 24.82 -23.58
C PRO A 165 20.22 23.74 -22.60
N GLY A 166 19.48 22.75 -23.08
CA GLY A 166 19.11 21.62 -22.25
C GLY A 166 17.63 21.24 -22.28
N THR A 167 17.20 20.52 -21.31
CA THR A 167 15.82 20.11 -21.13
C THR A 167 15.18 20.86 -19.98
N LEU A 168 14.05 21.48 -20.22
CA LEU A 168 13.24 22.11 -19.18
C LEU A 168 12.19 21.12 -18.69
N VAL A 169 12.10 20.93 -17.38
CA VAL A 169 11.09 20.09 -16.73
C VAL A 169 10.28 20.96 -15.79
N PHE A 170 8.99 21.15 -16.09
CA PHE A 170 8.11 21.95 -15.25
C PHE A 170 7.20 21.06 -14.43
N LEU A 171 7.20 21.30 -13.12
CA LEU A 171 6.28 20.71 -12.17
C LEU A 171 5.17 21.71 -11.83
N MET A 172 3.98 21.20 -11.45
CA MET A 172 2.81 22.01 -11.05
C MET A 172 2.34 23.02 -12.11
N GLY A 173 2.61 22.75 -13.40
CA GLY A 173 2.38 23.69 -14.51
C GLY A 173 1.18 23.39 -15.39
N LEU A 174 0.46 22.28 -15.19
CA LEU A 174 -0.55 21.82 -16.15
C LEU A 174 -1.67 22.85 -16.41
N SER A 175 -2.18 23.50 -15.39
CA SER A 175 -3.21 24.55 -15.51
C SER A 175 -2.74 25.81 -16.25
N ARG A 176 -1.43 25.97 -16.42
CA ARG A 176 -0.79 27.11 -17.08
C ARG A 176 -0.06 26.72 -18.37
N LEU A 177 -0.25 25.47 -18.84
CA LEU A 177 0.51 24.90 -19.96
C LEU A 177 0.52 25.80 -21.21
N SER A 178 -0.65 26.23 -21.67
CA SER A 178 -0.76 27.09 -22.87
C SER A 178 -0.07 28.45 -22.72
N ARG A 179 -0.13 29.02 -21.50
CA ARG A 179 0.55 30.29 -21.20
C ARG A 179 2.06 30.09 -21.10
N LEU A 180 2.51 29.01 -20.47
CA LEU A 180 3.91 28.64 -20.35
C LEU A 180 4.53 28.43 -21.73
N ALA A 181 3.87 27.66 -22.59
CA ALA A 181 4.34 27.44 -23.97
C ALA A 181 4.44 28.76 -24.76
N ARG A 182 3.43 29.61 -24.63
CA ARG A 182 3.44 30.94 -25.28
C ARG A 182 4.58 31.83 -24.75
N GLY A 183 4.75 31.91 -23.42
CA GLY A 183 5.81 32.69 -22.81
C GLY A 183 7.22 32.26 -23.24
N LEU A 184 7.45 30.93 -23.36
CA LEU A 184 8.74 30.43 -23.90
C LEU A 184 8.96 30.82 -25.36
N MET A 185 7.90 30.80 -26.18
CA MET A 185 8.00 31.26 -27.59
C MET A 185 8.23 32.77 -27.70
N GLU A 186 7.53 33.57 -26.89
CA GLU A 186 7.73 35.03 -26.80
C GLU A 186 9.15 35.37 -26.33
N ALA A 187 9.73 34.52 -25.46
CA ALA A 187 11.11 34.62 -25.02
C ALA A 187 12.14 34.15 -26.07
N GLY A 188 11.70 33.74 -27.27
CA GLY A 188 12.56 33.42 -28.42
C GLY A 188 12.80 31.91 -28.63
N MET A 189 12.13 31.01 -27.92
CA MET A 189 12.23 29.57 -28.17
C MET A 189 11.47 29.20 -29.47
N ASP A 190 12.08 28.34 -30.31
CA ASP A 190 11.46 27.91 -31.57
C ASP A 190 10.10 27.23 -31.29
N PRO A 191 9.01 27.70 -31.95
CA PRO A 191 7.68 27.07 -31.83
C PRO A 191 7.67 25.54 -32.12
N ARG A 192 8.63 25.07 -32.94
CA ARG A 192 8.80 23.63 -33.25
C ARG A 192 9.58 22.86 -32.19
N THR A 193 10.05 23.52 -31.12
CA THR A 193 10.74 22.82 -30.02
C THR A 193 9.84 21.71 -29.46
N PRO A 194 10.35 20.47 -29.40
CA PRO A 194 9.58 19.36 -28.87
C PRO A 194 9.11 19.63 -27.42
N ALA A 195 7.87 19.26 -27.16
CA ALA A 195 7.27 19.32 -25.84
C ALA A 195 6.46 18.07 -25.54
N ALA A 196 6.45 17.64 -24.28
CA ALA A 196 5.65 16.53 -23.82
C ALA A 196 4.96 16.85 -22.50
N VAL A 197 3.74 16.37 -22.33
CA VAL A 197 3.00 16.42 -21.07
C VAL A 197 2.68 14.99 -20.64
N ILE A 198 3.15 14.62 -19.46
CA ILE A 198 3.07 13.26 -18.96
C ILE A 198 2.31 13.29 -17.64
N SER A 199 1.10 12.71 -17.62
CA SER A 199 0.37 12.38 -16.42
C SER A 199 0.74 10.95 -16.01
N GLY A 200 1.24 10.76 -14.79
CA GLY A 200 1.77 9.47 -14.36
C GLY A 200 1.88 9.37 -12.84
N GLY A 201 2.62 8.38 -12.37
CA GLY A 201 2.75 8.11 -10.96
C GLY A 201 1.41 7.66 -10.34
N ASN A 202 0.85 8.46 -9.44
CA ASN A 202 -0.46 8.20 -8.83
C ASN A 202 -1.62 8.89 -9.57
N ALA A 203 -1.42 9.28 -10.84
CA ALA A 203 -2.51 9.84 -11.64
C ALA A 203 -3.60 8.80 -11.89
N PRO A 204 -4.88 9.18 -11.81
CA PRO A 204 -5.99 8.24 -12.04
C PRO A 204 -6.01 7.66 -13.46
N CYS A 205 -5.54 8.43 -14.44
CA CYS A 205 -5.47 8.04 -15.85
C CYS A 205 -4.12 8.49 -16.41
N PRO A 206 -3.09 7.66 -16.33
CA PRO A 206 -1.78 7.96 -16.91
C PRO A 206 -1.90 8.22 -18.40
N MET A 207 -1.27 9.28 -18.88
CA MET A 207 -1.32 9.69 -20.29
C MET A 207 -0.04 10.43 -20.67
N THR A 208 0.51 10.11 -21.84
CA THR A 208 1.63 10.84 -22.44
C THR A 208 1.18 11.50 -23.72
N VAL A 209 1.27 12.82 -23.77
CA VAL A 209 0.98 13.63 -24.96
C VAL A 209 2.26 14.29 -25.43
N ARG A 210 2.59 14.10 -26.70
CA ARG A 210 3.76 14.71 -27.36
C ARG A 210 3.31 15.69 -28.43
N GLY A 211 4.09 16.74 -28.61
CA GLY A 211 3.88 17.78 -29.62
C GLY A 211 5.06 18.72 -29.65
N THR A 212 4.78 19.95 -30.00
CA THR A 212 5.70 21.09 -30.01
C THR A 212 5.18 22.19 -29.11
N LEU A 213 6.00 23.21 -28.83
CA LEU A 213 5.54 24.38 -28.07
C LEU A 213 4.30 25.02 -28.70
N ALA A 214 4.21 25.01 -30.04
CA ALA A 214 3.09 25.61 -30.76
C ALA A 214 1.75 24.92 -30.49
N ASP A 215 1.74 23.58 -30.33
CA ASP A 215 0.49 22.80 -30.31
C ASP A 215 0.26 22.01 -29.00
N ILE A 216 1.23 21.93 -28.09
CA ILE A 216 1.15 21.11 -26.89
C ILE A 216 0.00 21.52 -25.97
N GLY A 217 -0.33 22.80 -25.91
CA GLY A 217 -1.42 23.31 -25.08
C GLY A 217 -2.78 22.74 -25.48
N GLU A 218 -3.03 22.67 -26.79
CA GLU A 218 -4.26 22.11 -27.35
C GLU A 218 -4.27 20.58 -27.25
N ARG A 219 -3.17 19.92 -27.67
CA ARG A 219 -3.05 18.45 -27.63
C ARG A 219 -3.25 17.87 -26.24
N ALA A 220 -2.73 18.55 -25.22
CA ALA A 220 -2.79 18.08 -23.83
C ALA A 220 -4.05 18.52 -23.06
N ALA A 221 -5.07 19.05 -23.72
CA ALA A 221 -6.30 19.54 -23.08
C ALA A 221 -7.04 18.47 -22.23
N ALA A 222 -6.93 17.20 -22.61
CA ALA A 222 -7.53 16.08 -21.89
C ALA A 222 -6.69 15.59 -20.70
N VAL A 223 -5.43 16.00 -20.57
CA VAL A 223 -4.54 15.55 -19.49
C VAL A 223 -5.05 16.09 -18.14
N ARG A 224 -4.98 15.28 -17.11
CA ARG A 224 -5.37 15.64 -15.74
C ARG A 224 -4.16 15.55 -14.79
N PRO A 225 -4.11 16.42 -13.75
CA PRO A 225 -3.04 16.37 -12.76
C PRO A 225 -3.11 15.07 -11.92
N PRO A 226 -1.97 14.64 -11.32
CA PRO A 226 -0.64 15.27 -11.42
C PRO A 226 0.03 15.01 -12.78
N ALA A 227 0.78 15.99 -13.28
CA ALA A 227 1.48 15.87 -14.56
C ALA A 227 2.81 16.63 -14.55
N VAL A 228 3.74 16.14 -15.37
CA VAL A 228 5.06 16.74 -15.62
C VAL A 228 5.08 17.24 -17.06
N ILE A 229 5.64 18.44 -17.28
CA ILE A 229 5.84 19.03 -18.61
C ILE A 229 7.33 18.97 -18.91
N VAL A 230 7.69 18.46 -20.08
CA VAL A 230 9.08 18.39 -20.56
C VAL A 230 9.18 19.19 -21.86
N VAL A 231 10.15 20.08 -21.95
CA VAL A 231 10.41 20.91 -23.15
C VAL A 231 11.88 20.81 -23.55
N GLY A 232 12.15 20.65 -24.83
CA GLY A 232 13.49 20.51 -25.38
C GLY A 232 13.65 19.30 -26.27
N GLY A 233 14.82 19.12 -26.87
CA GLY A 233 15.06 18.03 -27.83
C GLY A 233 14.73 16.63 -27.32
N THR A 234 14.93 16.36 -26.04
CA THR A 234 14.63 15.04 -25.45
C THR A 234 13.14 14.76 -25.34
N ALA A 235 12.28 15.79 -25.26
CA ALA A 235 10.83 15.61 -25.21
C ALA A 235 10.26 14.96 -26.50
N GLY A 236 10.97 15.12 -27.63
CA GLY A 236 10.64 14.46 -28.90
C GLY A 236 11.06 12.99 -28.97
N MET A 237 11.85 12.50 -28.02
CA MET A 237 12.31 11.11 -27.99
C MET A 237 11.20 10.19 -27.46
N ASP A 238 11.05 9.02 -28.08
CA ASP A 238 10.24 7.91 -27.57
C ASP A 238 11.07 6.64 -27.60
N LEU A 239 11.84 6.42 -26.54
CA LEU A 239 12.70 5.24 -26.42
C LEU A 239 11.91 3.95 -26.20
N LEU A 240 10.60 4.04 -26.06
CA LEU A 240 9.71 2.89 -25.94
C LEU A 240 8.97 2.58 -27.25
N ALA A 241 9.06 3.45 -28.27
CA ALA A 241 8.32 3.30 -29.53
C ALA A 241 8.68 2.00 -30.29
N ASP A 242 9.97 1.65 -30.30
CA ASP A 242 10.49 0.50 -31.05
C ASP A 242 10.34 -0.83 -30.29
N ARG A 243 9.79 -0.82 -29.07
CA ARG A 243 9.54 -2.06 -28.33
C ARG A 243 8.46 -2.86 -29.03
N THR A 244 8.74 -4.13 -29.31
CA THR A 244 7.75 -5.06 -29.86
C THR A 244 6.57 -5.26 -28.90
N ALA A 245 5.43 -5.69 -29.40
CA ALA A 245 4.25 -5.92 -28.55
C ALA A 245 4.55 -6.92 -27.42
N GLY A 246 5.44 -7.90 -27.68
CA GLY A 246 5.89 -8.87 -26.67
C GLY A 246 6.77 -8.26 -25.57
N GLU A 247 7.58 -7.23 -25.90
CA GLU A 247 8.42 -6.53 -24.93
C GLU A 247 7.63 -5.52 -24.09
N ARG A 248 6.47 -5.07 -24.57
CA ARG A 248 5.57 -4.16 -23.85
C ARG A 248 4.58 -4.87 -22.93
N GLY A 249 4.62 -6.22 -22.95
CA GLY A 249 3.72 -7.09 -22.20
C GLY A 249 2.35 -7.31 -22.88
N PRO A 250 1.72 -8.47 -22.62
CA PRO A 250 0.48 -8.89 -23.27
C PRO A 250 -0.75 -8.04 -22.92
N LEU A 251 -0.66 -7.21 -21.88
CA LEU A 251 -1.74 -6.34 -21.40
C LEU A 251 -1.47 -4.84 -21.64
N LYS A 252 -0.54 -4.49 -22.55
CA LYS A 252 -0.30 -3.07 -22.85
C LYS A 252 -1.58 -2.35 -23.28
N GLY A 253 -1.75 -1.12 -22.77
CA GLY A 253 -2.93 -0.28 -23.02
C GLY A 253 -4.20 -0.81 -22.36
N THR A 254 -4.07 -1.68 -21.37
CA THR A 254 -5.17 -2.18 -20.54
C THR A 254 -5.14 -1.51 -19.18
N LEU A 255 -6.26 -0.95 -18.75
CA LEU A 255 -6.43 -0.35 -17.42
C LEU A 255 -7.25 -1.28 -16.52
N VAL A 256 -6.66 -1.71 -15.41
CA VAL A 256 -7.27 -2.65 -14.47
C VAL A 256 -7.60 -1.97 -13.15
N GLY A 257 -8.90 -1.88 -12.83
CA GLY A 257 -9.38 -1.46 -11.53
C GLY A 257 -9.21 -2.56 -10.48
N LEU A 258 -8.65 -2.23 -9.32
CA LEU A 258 -8.40 -3.19 -8.24
C LEU A 258 -9.30 -2.91 -7.05
N THR A 259 -9.88 -3.99 -6.48
CA THR A 259 -10.59 -3.95 -5.20
C THR A 259 -9.95 -4.90 -4.22
N GLY A 260 -9.95 -4.55 -2.92
CA GLY A 260 -9.50 -5.46 -1.88
C GLY A 260 -8.58 -4.84 -0.84
N THR A 261 -7.86 -5.70 -0.10
CA THR A 261 -6.91 -5.26 0.92
C THR A 261 -5.63 -4.70 0.30
N GLY A 262 -4.94 -3.79 1.01
CA GLY A 262 -3.69 -3.18 0.53
C GLY A 262 -2.68 -4.21 0.02
N ALA A 263 -2.41 -5.26 0.80
CA ALA A 263 -1.44 -6.30 0.41
C ALA A 263 -1.84 -7.08 -0.85
N MET A 264 -3.13 -7.40 -1.03
CA MET A 264 -3.61 -8.08 -2.23
C MET A 264 -3.62 -7.14 -3.44
N GLY A 265 -4.05 -5.89 -3.25
CA GLY A 265 -4.02 -4.85 -4.28
C GLY A 265 -2.60 -4.59 -4.79
N GLU A 266 -1.63 -4.48 -3.89
CA GLU A 266 -0.22 -4.31 -4.24
C GLU A 266 0.33 -5.49 -5.05
N LYS A 267 0.02 -6.73 -4.61
CA LYS A 267 0.44 -7.94 -5.31
C LYS A 267 -0.18 -8.03 -6.72
N LEU A 268 -1.46 -7.72 -6.86
CA LEU A 268 -2.15 -7.66 -8.15
C LEU A 268 -1.59 -6.55 -9.04
N SER A 269 -1.39 -5.35 -8.48
CA SER A 269 -0.83 -4.22 -9.20
C SER A 269 0.54 -4.53 -9.79
N ARG A 270 1.43 -5.18 -9.01
CA ARG A 270 2.75 -5.61 -9.49
C ARG A 270 2.62 -6.59 -10.66
N LEU A 271 1.83 -7.66 -10.50
CA LEU A 271 1.66 -8.67 -11.54
C LEU A 271 1.07 -8.11 -12.83
N PHE A 272 0.09 -7.21 -12.74
CA PHE A 272 -0.49 -6.57 -13.91
C PHE A 272 0.49 -5.63 -14.60
N ARG A 273 1.31 -4.89 -13.85
CA ARG A 273 2.37 -4.04 -14.41
C ARG A 273 3.46 -4.87 -15.09
N ASP A 274 3.86 -6.01 -14.51
CA ASP A 274 4.81 -6.94 -15.13
C ASP A 274 4.27 -7.47 -16.47
N LEU A 275 2.95 -7.54 -16.63
CA LEU A 275 2.28 -7.88 -17.89
C LEU A 275 2.01 -6.67 -18.81
N GLY A 276 2.45 -5.47 -18.43
CA GLY A 276 2.31 -4.24 -19.20
C GLY A 276 0.98 -3.51 -19.04
N ALA A 277 0.11 -3.92 -18.11
CA ALA A 277 -1.13 -3.21 -17.79
C ALA A 277 -0.90 -2.04 -16.84
N GLU A 278 -1.75 -1.04 -16.94
CA GLU A 278 -1.91 0.00 -15.93
C GLU A 278 -2.91 -0.46 -14.87
N THR A 279 -2.68 -0.04 -13.62
CA THR A 279 -3.57 -0.42 -12.52
C THR A 279 -3.98 0.77 -11.70
N VAL A 280 -5.21 0.73 -11.23
CA VAL A 280 -5.75 1.76 -10.34
C VAL A 280 -6.55 1.10 -9.22
N THR A 281 -6.33 1.55 -7.99
CA THR A 281 -7.13 1.09 -6.85
C THR A 281 -8.47 1.81 -6.85
N VAL A 282 -9.54 1.08 -7.14
CA VAL A 282 -10.92 1.62 -7.14
C VAL A 282 -11.50 1.63 -5.73
N GLN A 283 -11.18 0.58 -4.97
CA GLN A 283 -11.69 0.42 -3.62
C GLN A 283 -10.70 -0.30 -2.75
N ARG A 284 -10.48 0.24 -1.57
CA ARG A 284 -9.62 -0.34 -0.56
C ARG A 284 -10.43 -0.90 0.61
N SER A 285 -10.02 -2.05 1.10
CA SER A 285 -10.55 -2.64 2.31
C SER A 285 -9.44 -2.94 3.31
N TRP A 286 -9.76 -2.91 4.59
CA TRP A 286 -8.84 -3.27 5.66
C TRP A 286 -9.56 -3.99 6.78
N ALA A 287 -8.80 -4.73 7.56
CA ALA A 287 -9.27 -5.34 8.79
C ALA A 287 -9.07 -4.34 9.93
N GLU A 288 -10.16 -3.89 10.55
CA GLU A 288 -10.14 -3.07 11.77
C GLU A 288 -10.17 -4.00 12.97
N PRO A 289 -9.14 -3.99 13.84
CA PRO A 289 -9.09 -4.84 15.03
C PRO A 289 -10.30 -4.61 15.94
N LEU A 290 -10.74 -5.66 16.60
CA LEU A 290 -11.76 -5.62 17.64
C LEU A 290 -11.15 -6.10 18.95
N PRO A 291 -11.54 -5.51 20.09
CA PRO A 291 -11.12 -6.02 21.38
C PRO A 291 -11.55 -7.48 21.57
N ALA A 292 -10.65 -8.32 22.06
CA ALA A 292 -10.92 -9.70 22.40
C ALA A 292 -10.09 -10.09 23.62
N ASP A 293 -10.67 -10.87 24.52
CA ASP A 293 -9.98 -11.46 25.65
C ASP A 293 -9.47 -12.86 25.25
N LEU A 294 -8.16 -13.06 25.34
CA LEU A 294 -7.50 -14.31 25.01
C LEU A 294 -7.02 -15.08 26.28
N SER A 295 -7.34 -14.60 27.47
CA SER A 295 -6.91 -15.18 28.74
C SER A 295 -7.35 -16.64 28.94
N GLU A 296 -8.58 -16.99 28.54
CA GLU A 296 -9.09 -18.36 28.60
C GLU A 296 -8.31 -19.31 27.65
N LEU A 297 -7.87 -18.81 26.51
CA LEU A 297 -7.05 -19.58 25.56
C LEU A 297 -5.62 -19.74 26.07
N ALA A 298 -5.03 -18.68 26.59
CA ALA A 298 -3.66 -18.68 27.12
C ALA A 298 -3.55 -19.59 28.38
N GLY A 299 -4.65 -19.80 29.09
CA GLY A 299 -4.67 -20.52 30.38
C GLY A 299 -4.10 -19.65 31.52
N SER A 300 -4.39 -20.01 32.76
CA SER A 300 -3.76 -19.36 33.90
C SER A 300 -2.24 -19.52 33.81
N PRO A 301 -1.44 -18.48 34.08
CA PRO A 301 -0.01 -18.66 34.22
C PRO A 301 0.22 -19.71 35.31
N ALA A 302 0.88 -20.81 34.96
CA ALA A 302 1.31 -21.81 35.95
C ALA A 302 2.14 -21.07 36.99
N GLY A 303 1.61 -21.04 38.24
CA GLY A 303 2.01 -20.30 39.42
C GLY A 303 3.42 -19.73 39.40
N GLY A 304 3.51 -18.42 39.53
CA GLY A 304 4.79 -17.71 39.69
C GLY A 304 4.59 -16.21 39.47
N GLU A 305 4.80 -15.45 40.50
CA GLU A 305 4.77 -13.99 40.58
C GLU A 305 5.31 -13.31 39.32
N GLY A 306 4.58 -12.30 38.86
CA GLY A 306 4.88 -11.55 37.64
C GLY A 306 6.35 -11.17 37.51
N PHE A 307 6.88 -11.33 36.30
CA PHE A 307 8.13 -10.73 35.91
C PHE A 307 8.02 -9.22 36.11
N ARG A 308 8.43 -8.74 37.28
CA ARG A 308 8.64 -7.30 37.52
C ARG A 308 9.74 -6.88 36.55
N ARG A 309 9.51 -5.84 35.77
CA ARG A 309 10.56 -5.11 35.06
C ARG A 309 11.75 -4.95 36.00
N ALA A 310 12.92 -5.36 35.54
CA ALA A 310 14.16 -5.05 36.25
C ALA A 310 14.23 -3.53 36.44
N PRO A 311 14.63 -3.04 37.63
CA PRO A 311 14.81 -1.62 37.85
C PRO A 311 15.91 -1.11 36.92
N GLU A 312 15.64 0.02 36.25
CA GLU A 312 16.63 0.77 35.48
C GLU A 312 17.79 1.15 36.40
N GLY A 313 18.97 0.67 36.11
CA GLY A 313 20.18 1.11 36.80
C GLY A 313 21.13 0.00 37.22
N ILE A 314 21.69 -0.75 36.27
CA ILE A 314 22.96 -1.45 36.53
C ILE A 314 24.01 -0.90 35.56
N SER A 315 24.85 0.01 36.11
CA SER A 315 26.10 0.45 35.53
C SER A 315 27.04 -0.76 35.34
N MET A 316 27.50 -0.99 34.11
CA MET A 316 28.60 -1.91 33.84
C MET A 316 29.86 -1.38 34.50
N ARG A 317 30.25 -1.96 35.63
CA ARG A 317 31.65 -1.93 36.09
C ARG A 317 32.31 -3.22 35.63
N GLU A 318 33.37 -3.07 34.88
CA GLU A 318 34.32 -4.11 34.55
C GLU A 318 34.80 -4.79 35.84
N ASN A 319 34.66 -6.11 35.91
CA ASN A 319 35.46 -6.87 36.86
C ASN A 319 35.97 -8.16 36.18
N ARG A 320 37.28 -8.21 36.05
CA ARG A 320 38.04 -9.40 35.65
C ARG A 320 38.06 -10.38 36.83
N GLY A 321 37.65 -11.61 36.59
CA GLY A 321 37.79 -12.67 37.59
C GLY A 321 37.12 -13.97 37.12
N THR A 322 37.92 -14.83 36.52
CA THR A 322 37.56 -16.23 36.23
C THR A 322 37.50 -17.02 37.51
N ALA A 323 36.32 -17.42 37.96
CA ALA A 323 36.05 -18.66 38.72
C ALA A 323 34.55 -18.75 39.08
N GLY A 324 33.88 -19.87 38.76
CA GLY A 324 32.65 -20.29 39.41
C GLY A 324 31.33 -20.02 38.66
N LEU A 325 31.19 -20.50 37.42
CA LEU A 325 29.91 -20.62 36.73
C LEU A 325 29.48 -22.10 36.65
N SER A 326 29.21 -22.71 37.78
CA SER A 326 28.66 -24.06 37.81
C SER A 326 27.71 -24.25 38.99
N SER A 327 26.61 -23.50 39.08
CA SER A 327 25.50 -23.88 39.96
C SER A 327 24.23 -23.07 39.84
N ALA A 328 24.09 -22.20 38.81
CA ALA A 328 22.92 -21.34 38.66
C ALA A 328 21.88 -21.84 37.61
N TRP A 329 22.10 -22.95 36.94
CA TRP A 329 21.23 -23.49 35.90
C TRP A 329 20.35 -24.67 36.32
N GLU A 330 20.37 -25.09 37.59
CA GLU A 330 19.64 -26.28 38.06
C GLU A 330 18.22 -26.03 38.57
N ARG A 331 17.58 -24.93 38.27
CA ARG A 331 16.11 -24.78 38.43
C ARG A 331 15.50 -24.11 37.20
N SER A 332 15.47 -24.84 36.10
CA SER A 332 14.42 -24.59 35.10
C SER A 332 13.08 -24.85 35.75
N PRO A 333 12.10 -23.93 35.65
CA PRO A 333 10.72 -24.30 35.96
C PRO A 333 10.38 -25.53 35.10
N GLN A 334 9.92 -26.61 35.71
CA GLN A 334 9.45 -27.76 34.98
C GLN A 334 8.45 -27.28 33.93
N ALA A 335 8.75 -27.56 32.65
CA ALA A 335 7.80 -27.35 31.59
C ALA A 335 6.49 -28.03 32.01
N PRO A 336 5.33 -27.36 31.90
CA PRO A 336 4.06 -27.99 32.25
C PRO A 336 3.95 -29.29 31.46
N ASP A 337 3.51 -30.35 32.14
CA ASP A 337 3.29 -31.67 31.54
C ASP A 337 2.44 -31.49 30.26
N PRO A 338 2.96 -31.78 29.06
CA PRO A 338 2.19 -31.61 27.83
C PRO A 338 0.94 -32.51 27.79
N ASN A 339 0.81 -33.50 28.68
CA ASN A 339 -0.38 -34.36 28.81
C ASN A 339 -1.43 -33.78 29.77
N ALA A 340 -1.13 -32.80 30.60
CA ALA A 340 -2.09 -32.20 31.54
C ALA A 340 -2.90 -31.03 30.96
N ALA A 341 -2.46 -30.43 29.88
CA ALA A 341 -3.18 -29.33 29.22
C ALA A 341 -4.24 -29.90 28.25
N GLN A 342 -5.51 -29.58 28.50
CA GLN A 342 -6.60 -29.94 27.58
C GLN A 342 -6.25 -29.45 26.15
N LYS A 343 -6.15 -30.35 25.18
CA LYS A 343 -5.93 -30.03 23.78
C LYS A 343 -7.01 -29.06 23.29
N LYS A 344 -6.63 -28.05 22.51
CA LYS A 344 -7.52 -27.00 22.00
C LYS A 344 -7.29 -26.82 20.52
N TRP A 345 -8.34 -26.57 19.74
CA TRP A 345 -8.24 -26.18 18.37
C TRP A 345 -8.33 -24.65 18.23
N VAL A 346 -7.45 -24.07 17.44
CA VAL A 346 -7.53 -22.67 17.00
C VAL A 346 -7.68 -22.64 15.50
N ALA A 347 -8.86 -22.28 15.01
CA ALA A 347 -9.22 -22.32 13.61
C ALA A 347 -9.21 -20.92 12.99
N PHE A 348 -8.43 -20.73 11.93
CA PHE A 348 -8.29 -19.47 11.22
C PHE A 348 -8.98 -19.50 9.87
N THR A 349 -9.86 -18.53 9.63
CA THR A 349 -10.59 -18.37 8.36
C THR A 349 -9.90 -17.41 7.38
N SER A 350 -8.78 -16.80 7.78
CA SER A 350 -8.00 -15.88 6.92
C SER A 350 -6.63 -15.57 7.49
N GLY A 351 -5.69 -15.14 6.63
CA GLY A 351 -4.38 -14.63 7.05
C GLY A 351 -4.46 -13.37 7.94
N ASN A 352 -5.47 -12.51 7.75
CA ASN A 352 -5.69 -11.37 8.64
C ASN A 352 -6.06 -11.84 10.06
N GLY A 353 -6.90 -12.88 10.18
CA GLY A 353 -7.23 -13.48 11.47
C GLY A 353 -6.00 -14.01 12.18
N VAL A 354 -5.09 -14.66 11.46
CA VAL A 354 -3.80 -15.11 12.02
C VAL A 354 -2.99 -13.94 12.58
N ARG A 355 -2.73 -12.92 11.76
CA ARG A 355 -1.89 -11.78 12.18
C ARG A 355 -2.48 -11.04 13.37
N LEU A 356 -3.78 -10.76 13.34
CA LEU A 356 -4.46 -10.06 14.43
C LEU A 356 -4.57 -10.90 15.71
N PHE A 357 -4.65 -12.22 15.59
CA PHE A 357 -4.60 -13.12 16.74
C PHE A 357 -3.25 -13.04 17.46
N PHE A 358 -2.15 -13.22 16.73
CA PHE A 358 -0.81 -13.15 17.33
C PHE A 358 -0.48 -11.76 17.86
N GLN A 359 -0.95 -10.71 17.18
CA GLN A 359 -0.82 -9.34 17.67
C GLN A 359 -1.56 -9.16 19.00
N ALA A 360 -2.85 -9.52 19.05
CA ALA A 360 -3.65 -9.40 20.27
C ALA A 360 -3.11 -10.28 21.42
N PHE A 361 -2.55 -11.44 21.10
CA PHE A 361 -1.91 -12.35 22.06
C PHE A 361 -0.66 -11.70 22.69
N SER A 362 0.17 -11.10 21.84
CA SER A 362 1.36 -10.35 22.27
C SER A 362 1.01 -9.08 23.06
N ASP A 363 0.01 -8.31 22.59
CA ASP A 363 -0.41 -7.05 23.24
C ASP A 363 -0.96 -7.28 24.66
N GLN A 364 -1.56 -8.45 24.91
CA GLN A 364 -2.02 -8.88 26.23
C GLN A 364 -0.89 -9.45 27.09
N GLY A 365 0.34 -9.49 26.59
CA GLY A 365 1.52 -9.93 27.33
C GLY A 365 1.64 -11.45 27.47
N PHE A 366 0.92 -12.23 26.67
CA PHE A 366 1.01 -13.70 26.69
C PHE A 366 2.24 -14.19 25.93
N ASP A 367 2.82 -15.30 26.43
CA ASP A 367 3.95 -15.99 25.82
C ASP A 367 3.46 -17.03 24.80
N LEU A 368 4.09 -17.08 23.62
CA LEU A 368 3.72 -18.05 22.58
C LEU A 368 3.84 -19.52 23.04
N ARG A 369 4.65 -19.80 24.03
CA ARG A 369 4.75 -21.14 24.67
C ARG A 369 3.43 -21.60 25.30
N GLN A 370 2.55 -20.67 25.66
CA GLN A 370 1.20 -20.98 26.18
C GLN A 370 0.28 -21.60 25.11
N LEU A 371 0.67 -21.50 23.83
CA LEU A 371 -0.02 -22.13 22.70
C LEU A 371 0.50 -23.54 22.39
N ALA A 372 1.44 -24.10 23.17
CA ALA A 372 2.05 -25.40 22.91
C ALA A 372 1.04 -26.57 22.91
N SER A 373 -0.09 -26.45 23.64
CA SER A 373 -1.18 -27.44 23.65
C SER A 373 -2.24 -27.20 22.57
N CYS A 374 -2.09 -26.11 21.76
CA CYS A 374 -3.03 -25.77 20.71
C CYS A 374 -2.71 -26.51 19.41
N ARG A 375 -3.74 -27.04 18.76
CA ARG A 375 -3.70 -27.48 17.35
C ARG A 375 -4.29 -26.39 16.47
N PHE A 376 -3.67 -26.18 15.32
CA PHE A 376 -4.05 -25.10 14.42
C PHE A 376 -4.73 -25.62 13.17
N ALA A 377 -5.92 -25.09 12.87
CA ALA A 377 -6.63 -25.37 11.65
C ALA A 377 -6.71 -24.11 10.79
N VAL A 378 -6.46 -24.25 9.49
CA VAL A 378 -6.49 -23.15 8.54
C VAL A 378 -7.39 -23.45 7.36
N ILE A 379 -8.06 -22.41 6.84
CA ILE A 379 -8.98 -22.57 5.70
C ILE A 379 -8.28 -22.93 4.40
N GLY A 380 -6.99 -22.62 4.26
CA GLY A 380 -6.24 -22.87 3.03
C GLY A 380 -4.78 -22.45 3.10
N ALA A 381 -4.03 -22.71 2.03
CA ALA A 381 -2.58 -22.56 1.97
C ALA A 381 -2.06 -21.14 2.30
N SER A 382 -2.77 -20.09 1.88
CA SER A 382 -2.38 -18.71 2.18
C SER A 382 -2.51 -18.35 3.66
N THR A 383 -3.52 -18.91 4.35
CA THR A 383 -3.69 -18.76 5.80
C THR A 383 -2.62 -19.55 6.55
N GLY A 384 -2.29 -20.77 6.07
CA GLY A 384 -1.19 -21.56 6.59
C GLY A 384 0.18 -20.89 6.40
N ALA A 385 0.37 -20.18 5.29
CA ALA A 385 1.59 -19.36 5.09
C ALA A 385 1.70 -18.24 6.14
N ALA A 386 0.61 -17.54 6.43
CA ALA A 386 0.58 -16.53 7.49
C ALA A 386 0.88 -17.12 8.88
N LEU A 387 0.41 -18.33 9.16
CA LEU A 387 0.68 -19.03 10.43
C LEU A 387 2.19 -19.35 10.57
N ARG A 388 2.85 -19.76 9.48
CA ARG A 388 4.30 -20.03 9.46
C ARG A 388 5.16 -18.79 9.74
N GLU A 389 4.67 -17.57 9.45
CA GLU A 389 5.37 -16.33 9.81
C GLU A 389 5.62 -16.21 11.32
N TYR A 390 4.80 -16.89 12.15
CA TYR A 390 4.91 -16.94 13.61
C TYR A 390 5.55 -18.22 14.15
N GLY A 391 6.08 -19.07 13.26
CA GLY A 391 6.76 -20.32 13.63
C GLY A 391 5.85 -21.53 13.86
N PHE A 392 4.56 -21.41 13.54
CA PHE A 392 3.60 -22.51 13.69
C PHE A 392 3.22 -23.16 12.35
N HIS A 393 2.97 -24.44 12.37
CA HIS A 393 2.40 -25.18 11.25
C HIS A 393 0.91 -25.47 11.50
N ALA A 394 0.13 -25.57 10.43
CA ALA A 394 -1.24 -26.01 10.54
C ALA A 394 -1.29 -27.53 10.67
N ASP A 395 -2.02 -28.02 11.68
CA ASP A 395 -2.30 -29.43 11.88
C ASP A 395 -3.43 -29.90 10.95
N LEU A 396 -4.28 -28.96 10.50
CA LEU A 396 -5.42 -29.22 9.63
C LEU A 396 -5.55 -28.14 8.56
N CYS A 397 -5.59 -28.58 7.29
CA CYS A 397 -5.90 -27.74 6.14
C CYS A 397 -6.75 -28.57 5.16
N PRO A 398 -8.02 -28.24 4.90
CA PRO A 398 -8.87 -29.01 3.99
C PRO A 398 -8.37 -28.87 2.53
N GLU A 399 -8.67 -29.86 1.70
CA GLU A 399 -8.33 -29.82 0.25
C GLU A 399 -9.08 -28.71 -0.48
N THR A 400 -10.34 -28.49 -0.08
CA THR A 400 -11.17 -27.40 -0.63
C THR A 400 -11.18 -26.23 0.34
N TYR A 401 -10.70 -25.06 -0.12
CA TYR A 401 -10.51 -23.86 0.69
C TYR A 401 -11.83 -23.12 0.97
N THR A 402 -12.77 -23.80 1.60
CA THR A 402 -14.08 -23.24 1.99
C THR A 402 -14.30 -23.36 3.48
N GLY A 403 -15.14 -22.49 4.04
CA GLY A 403 -15.52 -22.57 5.46
C GLY A 403 -16.24 -23.88 5.79
N GLU A 404 -17.03 -24.42 4.86
CA GLU A 404 -17.74 -25.68 5.03
C GLU A 404 -16.77 -26.87 5.11
N ALA A 405 -15.77 -26.92 4.23
CA ALA A 405 -14.77 -27.98 4.25
C ALA A 405 -13.92 -27.92 5.52
N LEU A 406 -13.53 -26.72 5.96
CA LEU A 406 -12.82 -26.54 7.23
C LEU A 406 -13.65 -27.01 8.43
N ALA A 407 -14.94 -26.68 8.45
CA ALA A 407 -15.83 -27.09 9.54
C ALA A 407 -15.99 -28.61 9.63
N ARG A 408 -16.20 -29.29 8.49
CA ARG A 408 -16.31 -30.76 8.44
C ARG A 408 -15.02 -31.42 8.89
N ALA A 409 -13.89 -30.98 8.36
CA ALA A 409 -12.58 -31.50 8.73
C ALA A 409 -12.27 -31.32 10.23
N LEU A 410 -12.67 -30.17 10.81
CA LEU A 410 -12.56 -29.92 12.26
C LEU A 410 -13.45 -30.89 13.08
N LEU A 411 -14.69 -31.15 12.64
CA LEU A 411 -15.57 -32.08 13.32
C LEU A 411 -15.03 -33.52 13.31
N GLU A 412 -14.40 -33.92 12.21
CA GLU A 412 -13.78 -35.24 12.07
C GLU A 412 -12.50 -35.39 12.90
N ALA A 413 -11.71 -34.30 13.03
CA ALA A 413 -10.41 -34.29 13.70
C ALA A 413 -10.50 -33.99 15.21
N SER A 414 -11.59 -33.37 15.67
CA SER A 414 -11.76 -33.02 17.09
C SER A 414 -12.40 -34.12 17.89
N GLU A 415 -11.89 -34.33 19.11
CA GLU A 415 -12.48 -35.26 20.09
C GLU A 415 -13.72 -34.64 20.74
N ALA A 416 -14.61 -35.50 21.25
CA ALA A 416 -15.82 -35.04 21.93
C ALA A 416 -15.48 -34.20 23.17
N GLY A 417 -15.95 -32.95 23.19
CA GLY A 417 -15.69 -32.01 24.28
C GLY A 417 -14.44 -31.16 24.14
N GLU A 418 -13.65 -31.32 23.07
CA GLU A 418 -12.47 -30.51 22.81
C GLU A 418 -12.86 -29.08 22.43
N PRO A 419 -12.26 -28.02 23.04
CA PRO A 419 -12.57 -26.64 22.71
C PRO A 419 -12.09 -26.27 21.31
N ILE A 420 -12.95 -25.59 20.53
CA ILE A 420 -12.64 -25.05 19.22
C ILE A 420 -12.76 -23.52 19.29
N TRP A 421 -11.63 -22.83 19.12
CA TRP A 421 -11.56 -21.38 19.05
C TRP A 421 -11.59 -20.93 17.58
N LEU A 422 -12.68 -20.30 17.17
CA LEU A 422 -12.89 -19.88 15.80
C LEU A 422 -12.52 -18.42 15.61
N VAL A 423 -11.33 -18.17 15.07
CA VAL A 423 -10.84 -16.83 14.74
C VAL A 423 -11.39 -16.39 13.38
N ARG A 424 -12.19 -15.34 13.37
CA ARG A 424 -12.90 -14.87 12.17
C ARG A 424 -13.12 -13.36 12.13
N SER A 425 -13.56 -12.85 10.99
CA SER A 425 -14.13 -11.50 10.90
C SER A 425 -15.53 -11.47 11.51
N ARG A 426 -15.95 -10.33 12.02
CA ARG A 426 -17.31 -10.14 12.57
C ARG A 426 -18.41 -10.40 11.54
N GLN A 427 -18.14 -10.10 10.24
CA GLN A 427 -19.10 -10.24 9.16
C GLN A 427 -19.09 -11.61 8.47
N GLY A 428 -18.07 -12.45 8.70
CA GLY A 428 -17.85 -13.68 7.94
C GLY A 428 -18.07 -14.97 8.73
N GLY A 429 -18.10 -16.11 8.00
CA GLY A 429 -18.04 -17.43 8.60
C GLY A 429 -19.38 -18.05 9.04
N GLU A 430 -20.51 -17.56 8.54
CA GLU A 430 -21.83 -18.05 8.97
C GLU A 430 -22.07 -19.51 8.61
N ALA A 431 -21.65 -19.97 7.43
CA ALA A 431 -21.74 -21.37 7.02
C ALA A 431 -20.91 -22.29 7.94
N LEU A 432 -19.67 -21.88 8.26
CA LEU A 432 -18.78 -22.60 9.16
C LEU A 432 -19.37 -22.66 10.58
N ARG A 433 -19.86 -21.53 11.10
CA ARG A 433 -20.53 -21.45 12.39
C ARG A 433 -21.72 -22.41 12.50
N ARG A 434 -22.58 -22.43 11.46
CA ARG A 434 -23.75 -23.31 11.43
C ARG A 434 -23.39 -24.80 11.52
N ILE A 435 -22.32 -25.21 10.82
CA ILE A 435 -21.83 -26.59 10.84
C ILE A 435 -21.19 -26.92 12.17
N LEU A 436 -20.46 -25.99 12.80
CA LEU A 436 -19.84 -26.20 14.11
C LEU A 436 -20.80 -25.96 15.29
N ALA A 437 -22.01 -25.47 15.06
CA ALA A 437 -22.99 -25.20 16.11
C ALA A 437 -23.30 -26.39 17.05
N PRO A 438 -23.25 -27.66 16.59
CA PRO A 438 -23.40 -28.79 17.49
C PRO A 438 -22.25 -28.97 18.50
N CYS A 439 -21.09 -28.37 18.27
CA CYS A 439 -19.96 -28.45 19.19
C CYS A 439 -20.24 -27.62 20.45
N ARG A 440 -20.42 -28.29 21.61
CA ARG A 440 -20.73 -27.61 22.87
C ARG A 440 -19.66 -26.65 23.36
N ASN A 441 -18.40 -26.84 22.93
CA ASN A 441 -17.24 -26.02 23.32
C ASN A 441 -16.71 -25.12 22.20
N LEU A 442 -17.58 -24.69 21.29
CA LEU A 442 -17.22 -23.68 20.29
C LEU A 442 -17.08 -22.28 20.94
N ARG A 443 -15.92 -21.67 20.79
CA ARG A 443 -15.61 -20.30 21.22
C ARG A 443 -15.36 -19.44 19.98
N GLU A 444 -16.21 -18.46 19.75
CA GLU A 444 -16.05 -17.53 18.63
C GLU A 444 -15.17 -16.34 19.03
N LEU A 445 -14.14 -16.08 18.25
CA LEU A 445 -13.26 -14.93 18.38
C LEU A 445 -13.39 -14.01 17.15
N PRO A 446 -14.35 -13.09 17.14
CA PRO A 446 -14.45 -12.08 16.08
C PRO A 446 -13.40 -10.99 16.30
N LEU A 447 -12.15 -11.24 15.89
CA LEU A 447 -11.00 -10.36 16.15
C LEU A 447 -10.97 -9.08 15.31
N TYR A 448 -11.75 -9.02 14.24
CA TYR A 448 -11.76 -7.85 13.36
C TYR A 448 -13.08 -7.69 12.63
N ARG A 449 -13.32 -6.49 12.16
CA ARG A 449 -14.34 -6.19 11.15
C ARG A 449 -13.69 -5.69 9.87
N LEU A 450 -14.28 -6.04 8.74
CA LEU A 450 -13.86 -5.50 7.47
C LEU A 450 -14.47 -4.11 7.29
N ARG A 451 -13.61 -3.15 6.97
CA ARG A 451 -13.97 -1.80 6.57
C ARG A 451 -13.55 -1.57 5.14
N SER A 452 -14.18 -0.66 4.48
CA SER A 452 -13.79 -0.22 3.15
C SER A 452 -13.97 1.28 3.00
N ALA A 453 -13.15 1.84 2.12
CA ALA A 453 -13.36 3.18 1.58
C ALA A 453 -13.27 3.07 0.06
N PRO A 454 -14.23 3.64 -0.68
CA PRO A 454 -14.06 3.87 -2.09
C PRO A 454 -12.95 4.90 -2.26
N GLU A 455 -12.09 4.71 -3.26
CA GLU A 455 -11.23 5.80 -3.71
C GLU A 455 -12.11 6.84 -4.43
N ARG A 456 -11.60 8.07 -4.59
CA ARG A 456 -12.39 9.17 -5.18
C ARG A 456 -12.49 9.03 -6.70
N PHE A 457 -13.13 7.96 -7.14
CA PHE A 457 -13.42 7.74 -8.55
C PHE A 457 -14.77 8.34 -8.91
N GLY A 458 -14.75 9.32 -9.83
CA GLY A 458 -15.97 9.76 -10.51
C GLY A 458 -16.46 8.68 -11.48
N ARG A 459 -17.76 8.76 -11.86
CA ARG A 459 -18.36 7.82 -12.80
C ARG A 459 -17.59 7.78 -14.14
N GLU A 460 -17.16 8.93 -14.62
CA GLU A 460 -16.37 9.06 -15.86
C GLU A 460 -15.05 8.29 -15.81
N GLN A 461 -14.39 8.27 -14.65
CA GLN A 461 -13.14 7.54 -14.47
C GLN A 461 -13.34 6.02 -14.41
N LEU A 462 -14.46 5.56 -13.83
CA LEU A 462 -14.81 4.14 -13.85
C LEU A 462 -15.05 3.66 -15.28
N GLU A 463 -15.63 4.50 -16.14
CA GLU A 463 -15.88 4.20 -17.55
C GLU A 463 -14.60 4.00 -18.37
N THR A 464 -13.42 4.40 -17.89
CA THR A 464 -12.14 4.12 -18.56
C THR A 464 -11.59 2.72 -18.29
N LEU A 465 -12.12 2.00 -17.30
CA LEU A 465 -11.61 0.67 -16.94
C LEU A 465 -11.93 -0.37 -18.00
N ASP A 466 -10.93 -1.15 -18.39
CA ASP A 466 -11.12 -2.34 -19.21
C ASP A 466 -11.50 -3.55 -18.35
N TYR A 467 -10.90 -3.66 -17.18
CA TYR A 467 -11.17 -4.74 -16.23
C TYR A 467 -11.38 -4.20 -14.81
N LEU A 468 -12.16 -4.95 -14.03
CA LEU A 468 -12.38 -4.70 -12.60
C LEU A 468 -12.15 -5.98 -11.82
N ALA A 469 -11.07 -6.04 -11.04
CA ALA A 469 -10.66 -7.22 -10.31
C ALA A 469 -11.21 -7.21 -8.88
N PHE A 470 -11.97 -8.25 -8.54
CA PHE A 470 -12.52 -8.50 -7.21
C PHE A 470 -11.71 -9.59 -6.50
N SER A 471 -11.03 -9.22 -5.43
CA SER A 471 -10.20 -10.11 -4.62
C SER A 471 -10.93 -10.78 -3.46
N SER A 472 -12.20 -10.44 -3.23
CA SER A 472 -13.03 -11.05 -2.17
C SER A 472 -14.53 -10.79 -2.38
N ALA A 473 -15.37 -11.63 -1.79
CA ALA A 473 -16.83 -11.44 -1.79
C ALA A 473 -17.25 -10.13 -1.10
N SER A 474 -16.60 -9.76 0.00
CA SER A 474 -16.83 -8.47 0.67
C SER A 474 -16.42 -7.28 -0.20
N GLY A 475 -15.37 -7.42 -1.01
CA GLY A 475 -14.97 -6.41 -2.00
C GLY A 475 -16.08 -6.15 -3.02
N VAL A 476 -16.78 -7.19 -3.47
CA VAL A 476 -17.95 -7.04 -4.35
C VAL A 476 -19.05 -6.23 -3.66
N GLU A 477 -19.45 -6.64 -2.46
CA GLU A 477 -20.54 -5.95 -1.74
C GLU A 477 -20.19 -4.47 -1.48
N PHE A 478 -18.99 -4.18 -1.04
CA PHE A 478 -18.53 -2.81 -0.82
C PHE A 478 -18.49 -1.98 -2.10
N TYR A 479 -18.06 -2.57 -3.22
CA TYR A 479 -18.05 -1.88 -4.51
C TYR A 479 -19.47 -1.46 -4.93
N PHE A 480 -20.41 -2.39 -4.89
CA PHE A 480 -21.80 -2.09 -5.27
C PHE A 480 -22.49 -1.13 -4.29
N GLN A 481 -22.10 -1.16 -3.01
CA GLN A 481 -22.56 -0.18 -2.03
C GLN A 481 -22.07 1.24 -2.33
N ALA A 482 -20.84 1.37 -2.84
CA ALA A 482 -20.22 2.66 -3.13
C ALA A 482 -20.60 3.22 -4.49
N TYR A 483 -20.64 2.39 -5.53
CA TYR A 483 -20.77 2.81 -6.93
C TYR A 483 -22.07 2.34 -7.61
N GLY A 484 -22.77 1.38 -7.05
CA GLY A 484 -24.06 0.88 -7.53
C GLY A 484 -24.01 0.00 -8.76
N THR A 485 -23.14 0.28 -9.73
CA THR A 485 -23.08 -0.43 -11.02
C THR A 485 -21.65 -0.54 -11.54
N VAL A 486 -21.41 -1.46 -12.46
CA VAL A 486 -20.16 -1.59 -13.22
C VAL A 486 -20.37 -1.05 -14.63
N PRO A 487 -19.48 -0.21 -15.18
CA PRO A 487 -19.57 0.32 -16.52
C PRO A 487 -19.70 -0.77 -17.60
N ASP A 488 -20.38 -0.46 -18.71
CA ASP A 488 -20.74 -1.47 -19.72
C ASP A 488 -19.54 -2.10 -20.42
N ARG A 489 -18.48 -1.35 -20.66
CA ARG A 489 -17.26 -1.84 -21.30
C ARG A 489 -16.35 -2.65 -20.36
N THR A 490 -16.56 -2.54 -19.04
CA THR A 490 -15.65 -3.13 -18.05
C THR A 490 -15.95 -4.61 -17.84
N VAL A 491 -14.95 -5.45 -17.98
CA VAL A 491 -15.03 -6.90 -17.69
C VAL A 491 -14.63 -7.16 -16.25
N CYS A 492 -15.53 -7.74 -15.47
CA CYS A 492 -15.23 -8.14 -14.09
C CYS A 492 -14.39 -9.43 -14.06
N VAL A 493 -13.46 -9.52 -13.10
CA VAL A 493 -12.71 -10.75 -12.83
C VAL A 493 -12.71 -11.05 -11.33
N CYS A 494 -13.11 -12.26 -10.96
CA CYS A 494 -13.20 -12.73 -9.57
C CYS A 494 -12.04 -13.66 -9.25
N ILE A 495 -11.44 -13.52 -8.06
CA ILE A 495 -10.33 -14.36 -7.60
C ILE A 495 -10.72 -15.84 -7.40
N GLY A 496 -12.01 -16.13 -7.25
CA GLY A 496 -12.50 -17.50 -7.05
C GLY A 496 -14.01 -17.57 -6.91
N GLU A 497 -14.54 -18.76 -6.76
CA GLU A 497 -15.98 -19.05 -6.83
C GLU A 497 -16.80 -18.34 -5.76
N THR A 498 -16.29 -18.21 -4.52
CA THR A 498 -16.98 -17.46 -3.45
C THR A 498 -17.21 -15.99 -3.84
N THR A 499 -16.21 -15.37 -4.49
CA THR A 499 -16.31 -14.00 -5.00
C THR A 499 -17.23 -13.92 -6.21
N ALA A 500 -17.16 -14.91 -7.10
CA ALA A 500 -18.05 -15.03 -8.26
C ALA A 500 -19.52 -15.19 -7.84
N ALA A 501 -19.79 -16.00 -6.82
CA ALA A 501 -21.14 -16.15 -6.27
C ALA A 501 -21.70 -14.84 -5.69
N ALA A 502 -20.86 -14.05 -5.01
CA ALA A 502 -21.25 -12.72 -4.54
C ALA A 502 -21.54 -11.77 -5.74
N LEU A 503 -20.71 -11.80 -6.78
CA LEU A 503 -20.91 -10.97 -7.97
C LEU A 503 -22.20 -11.34 -8.71
N ARG A 504 -22.53 -12.62 -8.89
CA ARG A 504 -23.76 -13.09 -9.56
C ARG A 504 -25.05 -12.54 -8.93
N ARG A 505 -25.04 -12.22 -7.65
CA ARG A 505 -26.20 -11.62 -6.96
C ARG A 505 -26.48 -10.19 -7.41
N ARG A 506 -25.45 -9.46 -7.84
CA ARG A 506 -25.50 -8.03 -8.18
C ARG A 506 -25.30 -7.73 -9.66
N TYR A 507 -24.74 -8.66 -10.43
CA TYR A 507 -24.25 -8.45 -11.78
C TYR A 507 -24.67 -9.59 -12.70
N ARG A 508 -25.29 -9.24 -13.85
CA ARG A 508 -25.89 -10.22 -14.76
C ARG A 508 -25.09 -10.47 -16.03
N ARG A 509 -24.13 -9.61 -16.33
CA ARG A 509 -23.29 -9.78 -17.53
C ARG A 509 -22.21 -10.85 -17.31
N PRO A 510 -21.63 -11.42 -18.41
CA PRO A 510 -20.52 -12.33 -18.30
C PRO A 510 -19.32 -11.71 -17.59
N PHE A 511 -18.61 -12.51 -16.82
CA PHE A 511 -17.40 -12.12 -16.10
C PHE A 511 -16.43 -13.30 -16.02
N LEU A 512 -15.19 -13.02 -15.64
CA LEU A 512 -14.14 -14.01 -15.52
C LEU A 512 -14.01 -14.52 -14.08
N THR A 513 -13.67 -15.79 -13.94
CA THR A 513 -13.23 -16.37 -12.65
C THR A 513 -11.80 -16.88 -12.82
N ALA A 514 -10.93 -16.53 -11.90
CA ALA A 514 -9.53 -16.95 -11.92
C ALA A 514 -9.41 -18.49 -11.85
N PRO A 515 -8.48 -19.10 -12.59
CA PRO A 515 -8.28 -20.57 -12.59
C PRO A 515 -7.72 -21.08 -11.25
N SER A 516 -7.14 -20.20 -10.43
CA SER A 516 -6.67 -20.50 -9.08
C SER A 516 -6.98 -19.32 -8.15
N ILE A 517 -7.22 -19.60 -6.87
CA ILE A 517 -7.50 -18.57 -5.85
C ILE A 517 -6.19 -17.88 -5.46
N SER A 518 -5.66 -17.08 -6.38
CA SER A 518 -4.39 -16.37 -6.23
C SER A 518 -4.36 -15.10 -7.09
N ALA A 519 -3.46 -14.17 -6.75
CA ALA A 519 -3.23 -12.98 -7.59
C ALA A 519 -2.74 -13.36 -8.99
N GLN A 520 -1.90 -14.39 -9.11
CA GLN A 520 -1.44 -14.93 -10.37
C GLN A 520 -2.61 -15.46 -11.23
N GLY A 521 -3.55 -16.17 -10.59
CA GLY A 521 -4.75 -16.67 -11.28
C GLY A 521 -5.62 -15.54 -11.84
N VAL A 522 -5.77 -14.44 -11.10
CA VAL A 522 -6.51 -13.24 -11.58
C VAL A 522 -5.80 -12.63 -12.79
N ALA A 523 -4.49 -12.42 -12.72
CA ALA A 523 -3.70 -11.85 -13.81
C ALA A 523 -3.74 -12.76 -15.06
N GLU A 524 -3.66 -14.08 -14.88
CA GLU A 524 -3.74 -15.05 -15.95
C GLU A 524 -5.12 -15.08 -16.63
N ALA A 525 -6.21 -14.96 -15.86
CA ALA A 525 -7.56 -14.87 -16.42
C ALA A 525 -7.73 -13.66 -17.35
N VAL A 526 -7.21 -12.50 -16.92
CA VAL A 526 -7.24 -11.28 -17.74
C VAL A 526 -6.36 -11.44 -18.98
N ARG A 527 -5.14 -11.95 -18.82
CA ARG A 527 -4.22 -12.19 -19.95
C ARG A 527 -4.86 -13.07 -21.02
N ARG A 528 -5.39 -14.24 -20.65
CA ARG A 528 -6.05 -15.17 -21.58
C ARG A 528 -7.26 -14.55 -22.27
N HIS A 529 -8.03 -13.76 -21.55
CA HIS A 529 -9.19 -13.08 -22.12
C HIS A 529 -8.76 -12.05 -23.18
N ARG A 530 -7.74 -11.24 -22.87
CA ARG A 530 -7.22 -10.22 -23.80
C ARG A 530 -6.63 -10.85 -25.08
N GLU A 531 -5.88 -11.95 -24.92
CA GLU A 531 -5.33 -12.69 -26.06
C GLU A 531 -6.41 -13.27 -27.00
N ARG A 532 -7.52 -13.72 -26.45
CA ARG A 532 -8.66 -14.18 -27.25
C ARG A 532 -9.32 -13.05 -28.03
N GLN A 533 -9.49 -11.89 -27.40
CA GLN A 533 -10.05 -10.71 -28.08
C GLN A 533 -9.16 -10.21 -29.23
N GLY A 534 -7.84 -10.23 -29.06
CA GLY A 534 -6.88 -9.85 -30.10
C GLY A 534 -6.82 -10.81 -31.29
N ARG A 535 -7.26 -12.08 -31.13
CA ARG A 535 -7.36 -13.08 -32.21
C ARG A 535 -8.68 -13.02 -32.98
N THR A 536 -9.68 -12.30 -32.48
CA THR A 536 -11.01 -12.16 -33.11
C THR A 536 -11.24 -10.78 -33.73
N GLY A 537 -10.22 -9.93 -33.78
CA GLY A 537 -10.25 -8.67 -34.55
C GLY A 537 -10.06 -8.93 -36.04
N PRO A 538 -10.68 -8.09 -36.96
CA PRO A 538 -10.83 -8.35 -38.38
C PRO A 538 -9.53 -8.56 -39.12
#